data_53f40f7ad529167d251a4f0e804fd87d
#
_entry.id   53f40f7ad529167d251a4f0e804fd87d
#
_cell.length_a   1.000
_cell.length_b   1.000
_cell.length_c   1.000
_cell.angle_alpha   90.00
_cell.angle_beta   90.00
_cell.angle_gamma   90.00
#
_symmetry.space_group_name_H-M   'P 1'
#
loop_
_entity.id
_entity.type
_entity.pdbx_description
1 polymer ?
#
loop_
_entity_poly.entity_id
_entity_poly.type
_entity_poly.pdbx_seq_one_letter_code
_entity_poly.pdbx_strand_id
1 'polypeptide(L)'
;SDVYKRQFINRAGRPGMIGRHRSADKIVKCDLESGELIRNEEGRCEKVNVGETGLYISEISKLASFDGYLDSQASQKKILTDCFKDGDRYFNSGDLLTLHENNWLSFADRVGDTFRWKGENVSTMEVAAIVNKAEGVLDANVYGVQVDNTEGRAGMAQMNVSESFNLTSFADHVEKNLNGFQKPYFLRLTKEMQTTGTFKHQKEDLKKLGFDPSKSQDPVYYLNGDKYEEINEELYKSIQSGNVRF
;
A
#
# COMPACT_ATOMS: atom_id res chain seq x y z
N SER A 1 4.45 -11.36 -12.10
CA SER A 1 4.66 -9.89 -12.20
C SER A 1 5.26 -9.45 -13.54
N ASP A 2 6.21 -10.21 -14.13
CA ASP A 2 6.84 -9.84 -15.41
C ASP A 2 5.92 -10.02 -16.63
N VAL A 3 5.04 -11.00 -16.61
CA VAL A 3 4.03 -11.19 -17.67
C VAL A 3 3.06 -10.01 -17.68
N TYR A 4 2.66 -9.56 -16.51
CA TYR A 4 1.82 -8.39 -16.29
C TYR A 4 2.48 -7.10 -16.82
N LYS A 5 3.71 -6.83 -16.43
CA LYS A 5 4.46 -5.66 -16.90
C LYS A 5 4.65 -5.65 -18.42
N ARG A 6 4.93 -6.79 -19.04
CA ARG A 6 5.09 -6.90 -20.50
C ARG A 6 3.79 -6.66 -21.27
N GLN A 7 2.65 -6.99 -20.68
CA GLN A 7 1.35 -6.78 -21.34
C GLN A 7 0.91 -5.30 -21.33
N PHE A 8 1.36 -4.52 -20.35
CA PHE A 8 0.89 -3.16 -20.12
C PHE A 8 1.90 -2.06 -20.43
N ILE A 9 3.14 -2.38 -20.73
CA ILE A 9 4.10 -1.37 -21.16
C ILE A 9 3.61 -0.81 -22.50
N ASN A 10 2.89 0.28 -22.43
CA ASN A 10 2.57 1.06 -23.60
C ASN A 10 3.79 1.91 -23.96
N ARG A 11 4.25 1.73 -25.18
CA ARG A 11 5.45 2.33 -25.75
C ARG A 11 5.44 3.88 -25.78
N ALA A 12 4.29 4.52 -25.60
CA ALA A 12 4.15 5.96 -25.59
C ALA A 12 4.05 6.56 -24.18
N GLY A 13 4.78 6.00 -23.22
CA GLY A 13 4.70 6.25 -21.79
C GLY A 13 4.29 7.66 -21.38
N ARG A 14 3.12 7.77 -20.73
CA ARG A 14 2.85 8.90 -19.86
C ARG A 14 3.50 8.60 -18.51
N PRO A 15 4.19 9.57 -17.87
CA PRO A 15 4.79 9.36 -16.56
C PRO A 15 3.76 8.83 -15.54
N GLY A 16 4.12 7.78 -14.80
CA GLY A 16 3.26 7.14 -13.81
C GLY A 16 2.23 6.15 -14.37
N MET A 17 2.07 6.03 -15.69
CA MET A 17 1.12 5.10 -16.31
C MET A 17 1.79 3.77 -16.66
N ILE A 18 1.11 2.65 -16.36
CA ILE A 18 1.60 1.31 -16.67
C ILE A 18 1.08 0.76 -17.99
N GLY A 19 0.05 1.37 -18.58
CA GLY A 19 -0.51 0.96 -19.85
C GLY A 19 -1.96 1.38 -20.06
N ARG A 20 -2.60 0.77 -21.06
CA ARG A 20 -4.02 0.96 -21.36
C ARG A 20 -4.82 -0.28 -21.00
N HIS A 21 -6.00 -0.04 -20.45
CA HIS A 21 -6.98 -1.06 -20.13
C HIS A 21 -7.39 -1.85 -21.39
N ARG A 22 -7.42 -3.18 -21.28
CA ARG A 22 -7.89 -4.10 -22.33
C ARG A 22 -9.30 -4.58 -22.03
N SER A 23 -10.03 -5.03 -23.05
CA SER A 23 -11.42 -5.49 -22.91
C SER A 23 -11.60 -6.71 -22.00
N ALA A 24 -10.59 -7.60 -21.96
CA ALA A 24 -10.59 -8.80 -21.10
C ALA A 24 -10.31 -8.48 -19.61
N ASP A 25 -9.67 -7.37 -19.35
CA ASP A 25 -9.30 -6.95 -18.01
C ASP A 25 -10.38 -6.02 -17.45
N LYS A 26 -10.56 -6.03 -16.15
CA LYS A 26 -11.51 -5.14 -15.46
C LYS A 26 -10.85 -4.54 -14.22
N ILE A 27 -11.26 -3.33 -13.88
CA ILE A 27 -11.00 -2.73 -12.59
C ILE A 27 -12.33 -2.61 -11.90
N VAL A 28 -12.45 -3.26 -10.75
CA VAL A 28 -13.71 -3.38 -10.01
C VAL A 28 -13.61 -2.69 -8.68
N LYS A 29 -14.73 -2.15 -8.23
CA LYS A 29 -14.84 -1.55 -6.91
C LYS A 29 -14.60 -2.61 -5.83
N CYS A 30 -13.81 -2.25 -4.86
CA CYS A 30 -13.52 -3.08 -3.70
C CYS A 30 -13.23 -2.20 -2.48
N ASP A 31 -13.27 -2.80 -1.31
CA ASP A 31 -12.59 -2.23 -0.16
C ASP A 31 -11.08 -2.26 -0.41
N LEU A 32 -10.43 -1.11 -0.36
CA LEU A 32 -9.01 -1.00 -0.76
C LEU A 32 -8.04 -1.62 0.25
N GLU A 33 -8.46 -1.80 1.49
CA GLU A 33 -7.64 -2.44 2.53
C GLU A 33 -7.76 -3.97 2.49
N SER A 34 -8.98 -4.51 2.47
CA SER A 34 -9.24 -5.95 2.47
C SER A 34 -9.23 -6.59 1.08
N GLY A 35 -9.54 -5.79 0.05
CA GLY A 35 -9.75 -6.27 -1.31
C GLY A 35 -11.10 -6.95 -1.52
N GLU A 36 -12.03 -6.88 -0.54
CA GLU A 36 -13.37 -7.41 -0.68
C GLU A 36 -14.13 -6.67 -1.78
N LEU A 37 -14.75 -7.44 -2.69
CA LEU A 37 -15.46 -6.90 -3.83
C LEU A 37 -16.77 -6.22 -3.42
N ILE A 38 -16.99 -5.03 -3.92
CA ILE A 38 -18.29 -4.37 -3.83
C ILE A 38 -19.17 -4.90 -4.95
N ARG A 39 -20.31 -5.48 -4.57
CA ARG A 39 -21.28 -6.07 -5.47
C ARG A 39 -22.59 -5.30 -5.40
N ASN A 40 -23.27 -5.18 -6.56
CA ASN A 40 -24.60 -4.60 -6.64
C ASN A 40 -25.69 -5.53 -6.07
N GLU A 41 -26.94 -5.09 -6.10
CA GLU A 41 -28.11 -5.86 -5.59
C GLU A 41 -28.29 -7.22 -6.28
N GLU A 42 -27.79 -7.37 -7.51
CA GLU A 42 -27.82 -8.64 -8.26
C GLU A 42 -26.61 -9.55 -7.93
N GLY A 43 -25.74 -9.14 -7.01
CA GLY A 43 -24.53 -9.85 -6.64
C GLY A 43 -23.38 -9.73 -7.63
N ARG A 44 -23.44 -8.77 -8.58
CA ARG A 44 -22.40 -8.56 -9.61
C ARG A 44 -21.40 -7.50 -9.17
N CYS A 45 -20.16 -7.67 -9.64
CA CYS A 45 -19.10 -6.68 -9.39
C CYS A 45 -19.39 -5.37 -10.14
N GLU A 46 -19.17 -4.27 -9.47
CA GLU A 46 -19.22 -2.95 -10.07
C GLU A 46 -17.85 -2.54 -10.60
N LYS A 47 -17.82 -1.95 -11.80
CA LYS A 47 -16.60 -1.36 -12.36
C LYS A 47 -16.37 0.02 -11.74
N VAL A 48 -15.09 0.40 -11.64
CA VAL A 48 -14.73 1.77 -11.26
C VAL A 48 -15.01 2.77 -12.36
N ASN A 49 -15.23 4.03 -11.98
CA ASN A 49 -15.29 5.16 -12.91
C ASN A 49 -13.88 5.71 -13.19
N VAL A 50 -13.79 6.60 -14.16
CA VAL A 50 -12.56 7.36 -14.44
C VAL A 50 -12.18 8.19 -13.20
N GLY A 51 -10.95 8.12 -12.78
CA GLY A 51 -10.41 8.74 -11.56
C GLY A 51 -10.47 7.85 -10.32
N GLU A 52 -11.21 6.74 -10.35
CA GLU A 52 -11.33 5.84 -9.21
C GLU A 52 -10.27 4.73 -9.25
N THR A 53 -9.90 4.28 -8.06
CA THR A 53 -9.02 3.12 -7.83
C THR A 53 -9.85 1.89 -7.49
N GLY A 54 -9.43 0.73 -8.00
CA GLY A 54 -10.07 -0.54 -7.69
C GLY A 54 -9.16 -1.73 -7.93
N LEU A 55 -9.70 -2.91 -7.65
CA LEU A 55 -9.01 -4.18 -7.83
C LEU A 55 -8.92 -4.54 -9.32
N TYR A 56 -7.71 -4.81 -9.79
CA TYR A 56 -7.48 -5.32 -11.14
C TYR A 56 -7.75 -6.83 -11.19
N ILE A 57 -8.65 -7.19 -12.10
CA ILE A 57 -9.00 -8.60 -12.38
C ILE A 57 -8.89 -8.87 -13.87
N SER A 58 -8.48 -10.09 -14.23
CA SER A 58 -8.31 -10.51 -15.63
C SER A 58 -9.16 -11.75 -15.92
N GLU A 59 -9.89 -11.74 -17.06
CA GLU A 59 -10.77 -12.83 -17.44
C GLU A 59 -9.97 -14.10 -17.73
N ILE A 60 -10.37 -15.21 -17.10
CA ILE A 60 -9.81 -16.53 -17.35
C ILE A 60 -10.59 -17.13 -18.52
N SER A 61 -9.96 -17.20 -19.70
CA SER A 61 -10.54 -17.76 -20.90
C SER A 61 -9.72 -18.95 -21.41
N LYS A 62 -10.24 -19.68 -22.41
CA LYS A 62 -9.51 -20.79 -23.06
C LYS A 62 -8.21 -20.33 -23.72
N LEU A 63 -8.10 -19.06 -24.09
CA LEU A 63 -6.91 -18.46 -24.71
C LEU A 63 -5.93 -17.86 -23.67
N ALA A 64 -6.40 -17.64 -22.44
CA ALA A 64 -5.63 -17.16 -21.32
C ALA A 64 -5.87 -18.09 -20.13
N SER A 65 -5.30 -19.31 -20.22
CA SER A 65 -5.38 -20.27 -19.13
C SER A 65 -4.55 -19.80 -17.95
N PHE A 66 -5.11 -19.94 -16.78
CA PHE A 66 -4.38 -19.78 -15.53
C PHE A 66 -3.86 -21.16 -15.11
N ASP A 67 -2.55 -21.38 -15.30
CA ASP A 67 -1.92 -22.68 -15.01
C ASP A 67 -1.78 -22.96 -13.49
N GLY A 68 -2.28 -22.02 -12.64
CA GLY A 68 -2.27 -22.16 -11.18
C GLY A 68 -0.91 -21.93 -10.54
N TYR A 69 -0.91 -21.84 -9.23
CA TYR A 69 0.29 -21.95 -8.41
C TYR A 69 0.51 -23.43 -8.06
N LEU A 70 1.72 -23.80 -7.66
CA LEU A 70 2.04 -25.15 -7.15
C LEU A 70 1.14 -25.59 -5.97
N ASP A 71 0.59 -24.61 -5.24
CA ASP A 71 -0.44 -24.83 -4.21
C ASP A 71 -1.85 -24.60 -4.79
N SER A 72 -2.63 -25.66 -4.85
CA SER A 72 -4.00 -25.66 -5.38
C SER A 72 -4.97 -24.81 -4.54
N GLN A 73 -4.78 -24.69 -3.22
CA GLN A 73 -5.63 -23.88 -2.36
C GLN A 73 -5.33 -22.39 -2.52
N ALA A 74 -4.07 -22.01 -2.67
CA ALA A 74 -3.67 -20.64 -2.96
C ALA A 74 -4.19 -20.18 -4.34
N SER A 75 -4.25 -21.10 -5.30
CA SER A 75 -4.80 -20.85 -6.64
C SER A 75 -6.30 -20.60 -6.61
N GLN A 76 -7.07 -21.37 -5.82
CA GLN A 76 -8.52 -21.20 -5.72
C GLN A 76 -8.92 -19.87 -5.10
N LYS A 77 -8.21 -19.39 -4.08
CA LYS A 77 -8.46 -18.07 -3.45
C LYS A 77 -8.23 -16.89 -4.39
N LYS A 78 -7.52 -17.10 -5.50
CA LYS A 78 -7.23 -16.09 -6.51
C LYS A 78 -8.24 -16.09 -7.67
N ILE A 79 -9.21 -17.00 -7.67
CA ILE A 79 -10.24 -17.08 -8.71
C ILE A 79 -11.53 -16.48 -8.17
N LEU A 80 -12.01 -15.46 -8.84
CA LEU A 80 -13.29 -14.82 -8.60
C LEU A 80 -14.31 -15.39 -9.59
N THR A 81 -15.50 -15.71 -9.12
CA THR A 81 -16.61 -16.22 -9.95
C THR A 81 -17.79 -15.28 -9.93
N ASP A 82 -18.64 -15.40 -10.94
CA ASP A 82 -19.91 -14.68 -11.04
C ASP A 82 -19.75 -13.16 -10.89
N CYS A 83 -18.68 -12.62 -11.48
CA CYS A 83 -18.36 -11.21 -11.38
C CYS A 83 -19.35 -10.34 -12.19
N PHE A 84 -19.63 -10.71 -13.44
CA PHE A 84 -20.52 -9.93 -14.33
C PHE A 84 -21.63 -10.78 -14.96
N LYS A 85 -21.44 -12.09 -15.03
CA LYS A 85 -22.43 -13.08 -15.51
C LYS A 85 -22.21 -14.41 -14.82
N ASP A 86 -23.21 -15.27 -14.81
CA ASP A 86 -23.12 -16.61 -14.22
C ASP A 86 -22.01 -17.43 -14.88
N GLY A 87 -21.16 -18.04 -14.04
CA GLY A 87 -20.08 -18.91 -14.45
C GLY A 87 -18.86 -18.22 -15.06
N ASP A 88 -18.82 -16.89 -15.10
CA ASP A 88 -17.58 -16.20 -15.48
C ASP A 88 -16.50 -16.36 -14.42
N ARG A 89 -15.26 -16.32 -14.83
CA ARG A 89 -14.12 -16.52 -13.96
C ARG A 89 -13.06 -15.46 -14.23
N TYR A 90 -12.59 -14.84 -13.16
CA TYR A 90 -11.54 -13.83 -13.21
C TYR A 90 -10.41 -14.18 -12.26
N PHE A 91 -9.20 -13.89 -12.68
CA PHE A 91 -8.02 -13.94 -11.82
C PHE A 91 -7.91 -12.64 -11.03
N ASN A 92 -7.80 -12.77 -9.71
CA ASN A 92 -7.52 -11.67 -8.80
C ASN A 92 -6.02 -11.43 -8.74
N SER A 93 -5.55 -10.31 -9.30
CA SER A 93 -4.12 -9.95 -9.28
C SER A 93 -3.61 -9.60 -7.88
N GLY A 94 -4.49 -9.06 -7.03
CA GLY A 94 -4.15 -8.43 -5.77
C GLY A 94 -3.52 -7.03 -5.95
N ASP A 95 -3.58 -6.46 -7.15
CA ASP A 95 -3.06 -5.13 -7.43
C ASP A 95 -4.23 -4.13 -7.57
N LEU A 96 -4.06 -2.97 -6.95
CA LEU A 96 -4.99 -1.84 -7.05
C LEU A 96 -4.50 -0.90 -8.16
N LEU A 97 -5.38 -0.60 -9.10
CA LEU A 97 -5.09 0.28 -10.22
C LEU A 97 -6.09 1.43 -10.27
N THR A 98 -5.61 2.61 -10.65
CA THR A 98 -6.47 3.77 -10.95
C THR A 98 -6.74 3.82 -12.44
N LEU A 99 -8.03 3.95 -12.79
CA LEU A 99 -8.48 4.15 -14.16
C LEU A 99 -8.46 5.65 -14.50
N HIS A 100 -7.73 6.01 -15.53
CA HIS A 100 -7.66 7.38 -16.04
C HIS A 100 -8.39 7.53 -17.38
N GLU A 101 -8.51 8.77 -17.83
CA GLU A 101 -9.04 9.09 -19.16
C GLU A 101 -8.34 8.30 -20.27
N ASN A 102 -9.07 8.04 -21.35
CA ASN A 102 -8.59 7.26 -22.49
C ASN A 102 -8.11 5.85 -22.12
N ASN A 103 -8.69 5.27 -21.06
CA ASN A 103 -8.36 3.94 -20.54
C ASN A 103 -6.90 3.77 -20.11
N TRP A 104 -6.23 4.84 -19.72
CA TRP A 104 -4.92 4.72 -19.10
C TRP A 104 -5.03 4.18 -17.68
N LEU A 105 -4.01 3.43 -17.27
CA LEU A 105 -3.92 2.81 -15.96
C LEU A 105 -2.64 3.25 -15.26
N SER A 106 -2.75 3.58 -13.98
CA SER A 106 -1.61 3.69 -13.08
C SER A 106 -1.71 2.67 -11.97
N PHE A 107 -0.57 2.22 -11.48
CA PHE A 107 -0.50 1.38 -10.30
C PHE A 107 -0.71 2.26 -9.07
N ALA A 108 -1.65 1.89 -8.22
CA ALA A 108 -1.92 2.60 -6.98
C ALA A 108 -1.21 1.93 -5.79
N ASP A 109 -1.53 0.64 -5.54
CA ASP A 109 -0.91 -0.13 -4.46
C ASP A 109 -1.25 -1.63 -4.61
N ARG A 110 -0.92 -2.43 -3.61
CA ARG A 110 -1.41 -3.80 -3.45
C ARG A 110 -2.49 -3.88 -2.39
N VAL A 111 -3.43 -4.79 -2.60
CA VAL A 111 -4.40 -5.15 -1.56
C VAL A 111 -3.66 -5.59 -0.29
N GLY A 112 -4.02 -4.98 0.84
CA GLY A 112 -3.39 -5.20 2.15
C GLY A 112 -2.13 -4.38 2.41
N ASP A 113 -1.64 -3.63 1.42
CA ASP A 113 -0.58 -2.63 1.61
C ASP A 113 -1.16 -1.23 1.86
N THR A 114 -2.27 -0.87 1.19
CA THR A 114 -3.06 0.32 1.54
C THR A 114 -3.61 0.19 2.96
N PHE A 115 -3.61 1.27 3.71
CA PHE A 115 -4.22 1.33 5.04
C PHE A 115 -5.14 2.54 5.16
N ARG A 116 -6.07 2.48 6.11
CA ARG A 116 -7.01 3.57 6.38
C ARG A 116 -6.59 4.33 7.62
N TRP A 117 -6.56 5.68 7.53
CA TRP A 117 -6.27 6.56 8.63
C TRP A 117 -7.14 7.81 8.59
N LYS A 118 -7.78 8.16 9.71
CA LYS A 118 -8.68 9.32 9.82
C LYS A 118 -9.78 9.34 8.74
N GLY A 119 -10.30 8.16 8.37
CA GLY A 119 -11.34 8.03 7.35
C GLY A 119 -10.83 7.97 5.90
N GLU A 120 -9.54 8.24 5.66
CA GLU A 120 -8.94 8.30 4.33
C GLU A 120 -8.08 7.07 4.03
N ASN A 121 -8.08 6.62 2.77
CA ASN A 121 -7.21 5.56 2.31
C ASN A 121 -5.82 6.12 1.98
N VAL A 122 -4.78 5.48 2.48
CA VAL A 122 -3.39 5.87 2.28
C VAL A 122 -2.66 4.81 1.46
N SER A 123 -2.17 5.20 0.29
CA SER A 123 -1.28 4.37 -0.51
C SER A 123 0.13 4.39 0.07
N THR A 124 0.63 3.21 0.43
CA THR A 124 2.00 3.09 0.96
C THR A 124 3.04 3.45 -0.08
N MET A 125 2.75 3.21 -1.36
CA MET A 125 3.65 3.53 -2.47
C MET A 125 3.76 5.03 -2.73
N GLU A 126 2.64 5.76 -2.66
CA GLU A 126 2.65 7.22 -2.81
C GLU A 126 3.46 7.88 -1.71
N VAL A 127 3.23 7.47 -0.46
CA VAL A 127 3.98 7.99 0.68
C VAL A 127 5.45 7.64 0.57
N ALA A 128 5.80 6.38 0.24
CA ALA A 128 7.18 5.95 0.07
C ALA A 128 7.88 6.73 -1.05
N ALA A 129 7.19 7.04 -2.15
CA ALA A 129 7.74 7.82 -3.25
C ALA A 129 8.10 9.27 -2.84
N ILE A 130 7.37 9.85 -1.89
CA ILE A 130 7.69 11.16 -1.32
C ILE A 130 8.82 11.05 -0.29
N VAL A 131 8.72 10.10 0.64
CA VAL A 131 9.73 9.85 1.68
C VAL A 131 11.11 9.60 1.06
N ASN A 132 11.20 8.78 0.01
CA ASN A 132 12.45 8.49 -0.70
C ASN A 132 13.08 9.68 -1.43
N LYS A 133 12.36 10.80 -1.59
CA LYS A 133 12.92 12.04 -2.17
C LYS A 133 13.55 12.97 -1.13
N ALA A 134 13.35 12.66 0.15
CA ALA A 134 13.95 13.48 1.20
C ALA A 134 15.46 13.30 1.25
N GLU A 135 16.17 14.38 1.53
CA GLU A 135 17.63 14.37 1.62
C GLU A 135 18.10 13.41 2.70
N GLY A 136 19.08 12.59 2.37
CA GLY A 136 19.67 11.62 3.29
C GLY A 136 18.88 10.32 3.45
N VAL A 137 17.69 10.18 2.86
CA VAL A 137 16.97 8.89 2.81
C VAL A 137 17.52 8.06 1.66
N LEU A 138 18.00 6.87 1.96
CA LEU A 138 18.54 5.91 0.98
C LEU A 138 17.47 4.96 0.48
N ASP A 139 16.60 4.50 1.38
CA ASP A 139 15.45 3.65 1.06
C ASP A 139 14.41 3.73 2.17
N ALA A 140 13.14 3.58 1.83
CA ALA A 140 12.03 3.61 2.78
C ALA A 140 10.95 2.57 2.45
N ASN A 141 10.47 1.92 3.49
CA ASN A 141 9.32 1.02 3.43
C ASN A 141 8.20 1.57 4.31
N VAL A 142 7.05 1.88 3.69
CA VAL A 142 5.89 2.47 4.36
C VAL A 142 4.80 1.42 4.59
N TYR A 143 4.19 1.44 5.75
CA TYR A 143 3.11 0.53 6.15
C TYR A 143 2.23 1.17 7.23
N GLY A 144 1.02 0.63 7.43
CA GLY A 144 0.13 1.05 8.50
C GLY A 144 0.35 0.22 9.77
N VAL A 145 0.40 0.87 10.93
CA VAL A 145 0.49 0.25 12.25
C VAL A 145 -0.74 0.55 13.08
N GLN A 146 -1.21 -0.43 13.83
CA GLN A 146 -2.32 -0.24 14.75
C GLN A 146 -1.87 0.63 15.92
N VAL A 147 -2.71 1.60 16.27
CA VAL A 147 -2.56 2.40 17.50
C VAL A 147 -3.79 2.15 18.35
N ASP A 148 -3.59 1.85 19.62
CA ASP A 148 -4.69 1.57 20.55
C ASP A 148 -5.60 2.80 20.68
N ASN A 149 -6.90 2.54 20.86
CA ASN A 149 -7.93 3.57 20.96
C ASN A 149 -8.08 4.51 19.75
N THR A 150 -7.58 4.12 18.57
CA THR A 150 -7.79 4.86 17.32
C THR A 150 -8.48 4.00 16.28
N GLU A 151 -9.22 4.64 15.38
CA GLU A 151 -9.79 3.99 14.21
C GLU A 151 -8.81 4.00 13.04
N GLY A 152 -8.63 2.85 12.41
CA GLY A 152 -7.69 2.69 11.30
C GLY A 152 -6.26 2.37 11.76
N ARG A 153 -5.29 2.69 10.91
CA ARG A 153 -3.85 2.46 11.13
C ARG A 153 -3.06 3.71 10.84
N ALA A 154 -2.19 4.11 11.75
CA ALA A 154 -1.29 5.24 11.53
C ALA A 154 -0.14 4.86 10.59
N GLY A 155 0.28 5.78 9.74
CA GLY A 155 1.42 5.58 8.87
C GLY A 155 2.72 5.42 9.65
N MET A 156 3.51 4.42 9.25
CA MET A 156 4.88 4.22 9.75
C MET A 156 5.83 4.02 8.57
N ALA A 157 7.01 4.64 8.64
CA ALA A 157 8.08 4.46 7.68
C ALA A 157 9.31 3.85 8.37
N GLN A 158 9.76 2.69 7.88
CA GLN A 158 11.10 2.21 8.17
C GLN A 158 12.04 2.76 7.11
N MET A 159 13.11 3.42 7.53
CA MET A 159 14.04 4.10 6.64
C MET A 159 15.48 3.69 6.88
N ASN A 160 16.21 3.43 5.80
CA ASN A 160 17.66 3.44 5.79
C ASN A 160 18.12 4.85 5.43
N VAL A 161 19.00 5.40 6.24
CA VAL A 161 19.42 6.80 6.09
C VAL A 161 20.95 6.91 6.06
N SER A 162 21.43 7.92 5.33
CA SER A 162 22.85 8.27 5.28
C SER A 162 23.26 9.13 6.47
N GLU A 163 24.54 9.37 6.62
CA GLU A 163 25.09 10.28 7.65
C GLU A 163 24.62 11.74 7.48
N SER A 164 24.21 12.13 6.28
CA SER A 164 23.66 13.47 6.01
C SER A 164 22.20 13.63 6.39
N PHE A 165 21.51 12.58 6.81
CA PHE A 165 20.10 12.65 7.17
C PHE A 165 19.87 13.58 8.36
N ASN A 166 18.88 14.48 8.20
CA ASN A 166 18.48 15.40 9.26
C ASN A 166 16.98 15.28 9.52
N LEU A 167 16.63 14.93 10.76
CA LEU A 167 15.26 14.65 11.16
C LEU A 167 14.35 15.88 11.05
N THR A 168 14.86 17.09 11.32
CA THR A 168 14.10 18.35 11.18
C THR A 168 13.81 18.64 9.71
N SER A 169 14.82 18.56 8.85
CA SER A 169 14.64 18.75 7.40
C SER A 169 13.69 17.70 6.80
N PHE A 170 13.72 16.48 7.33
CA PHE A 170 12.77 15.43 6.94
C PHE A 170 11.34 15.78 7.37
N ALA A 171 11.13 16.29 8.58
CA ALA A 171 9.81 16.72 9.04
C ALA A 171 9.24 17.85 8.14
N ASP A 172 10.06 18.84 7.80
CA ASP A 172 9.69 19.91 6.86
C ASP A 172 9.34 19.36 5.46
N HIS A 173 10.09 18.36 4.99
CA HIS A 173 9.82 17.70 3.71
C HIS A 173 8.47 16.98 3.71
N VAL A 174 8.17 16.24 4.77
CA VAL A 174 6.90 15.52 4.96
C VAL A 174 5.74 16.51 5.07
N GLU A 175 5.90 17.58 5.87
CA GLU A 175 4.89 18.62 6.06
C GLU A 175 4.50 19.28 4.73
N LYS A 176 5.49 19.57 3.90
CA LYS A 176 5.31 20.27 2.61
C LYS A 176 4.67 19.39 1.53
N ASN A 177 4.91 18.08 1.53
CA ASN A 177 4.61 17.21 0.40
C ASN A 177 3.53 16.17 0.67
N LEU A 178 3.09 15.97 1.91
CA LEU A 178 2.07 15.00 2.29
C LEU A 178 0.90 15.66 3.01
N ASN A 179 -0.31 15.19 2.74
CA ASN A 179 -1.47 15.58 3.51
C ASN A 179 -1.41 15.01 4.93
N GLY A 180 -2.11 15.62 5.88
CA GLY A 180 -2.05 15.24 7.29
C GLY A 180 -2.30 13.75 7.56
N PHE A 181 -3.23 13.11 6.82
CA PHE A 181 -3.51 11.68 6.96
C PHE A 181 -2.46 10.78 6.29
N GLN A 182 -1.67 11.30 5.35
CA GLN A 182 -0.62 10.54 4.64
C GLN A 182 0.72 10.57 5.36
N LYS A 183 0.94 11.54 6.28
CA LYS A 183 2.20 11.66 7.00
C LYS A 183 2.51 10.40 7.78
N PRO A 184 3.74 9.86 7.72
CA PRO A 184 4.13 8.80 8.64
C PRO A 184 4.23 9.36 10.05
N TYR A 185 3.31 8.94 10.92
CA TYR A 185 3.33 9.31 12.33
C TYR A 185 4.45 8.66 13.09
N PHE A 186 4.96 7.55 12.58
CA PHE A 186 6.06 6.83 13.18
C PHE A 186 7.19 6.62 12.18
N LEU A 187 8.43 6.76 12.65
CA LEU A 187 9.63 6.42 11.89
C LEU A 187 10.43 5.37 12.64
N ARG A 188 11.04 4.44 11.90
CA ARG A 188 12.08 3.55 12.40
C ARG A 188 13.32 3.75 11.54
N LEU A 189 14.41 4.16 12.14
CA LEU A 189 15.67 4.35 11.43
C LEU A 189 16.51 3.09 11.55
N THR A 190 16.84 2.46 10.43
CA THR A 190 17.64 1.23 10.39
C THR A 190 18.94 1.45 9.62
N LYS A 191 19.99 0.75 10.04
CA LYS A 191 21.28 0.78 9.33
C LYS A 191 21.27 -0.07 8.06
N GLU A 192 20.46 -1.12 8.03
CA GLU A 192 20.35 -2.04 6.90
C GLU A 192 18.89 -2.40 6.64
N MET A 193 18.43 -2.19 5.42
CA MET A 193 17.17 -2.76 4.97
C MET A 193 17.42 -4.20 4.54
N GLN A 194 16.75 -5.15 5.19
CA GLN A 194 16.85 -6.55 4.78
C GLN A 194 16.20 -6.73 3.40
N THR A 195 17.02 -6.85 2.38
CA THR A 195 16.59 -7.22 1.03
C THR A 195 16.45 -8.73 0.92
N THR A 196 15.31 -9.27 1.36
CA THR A 196 14.97 -10.66 1.02
C THR A 196 14.11 -10.69 -0.24
N GLY A 197 14.24 -11.74 -1.05
CA GLY A 197 13.60 -11.87 -2.37
C GLY A 197 12.07 -11.83 -2.42
N THR A 198 11.40 -11.57 -1.30
CA THR A 198 9.94 -11.41 -1.20
C THR A 198 9.58 -10.24 -0.28
N PHE A 199 9.47 -9.06 -0.83
CA PHE A 199 9.02 -7.83 -0.13
C PHE A 199 7.74 -8.00 0.72
N LYS A 200 6.89 -8.95 0.40
CA LYS A 200 5.62 -9.18 1.09
C LYS A 200 5.77 -9.69 2.52
N HIS A 201 6.73 -10.59 2.79
CA HIS A 201 6.96 -11.12 4.15
C HIS A 201 7.55 -10.06 5.07
N GLN A 202 8.36 -9.14 4.54
CA GLN A 202 8.96 -8.08 5.34
C GLN A 202 7.94 -7.10 5.90
N LYS A 203 6.94 -6.67 5.12
CA LYS A 203 5.90 -5.73 5.60
C LYS A 203 5.07 -6.33 6.72
N GLU A 204 4.73 -7.61 6.66
CA GLU A 204 3.97 -8.27 7.73
C GLU A 204 4.76 -8.36 9.04
N ASP A 205 6.06 -8.62 8.97
CA ASP A 205 6.91 -8.66 10.16
C ASP A 205 7.12 -7.25 10.74
N LEU A 206 7.26 -6.24 9.88
CA LEU A 206 7.35 -4.83 10.30
C LEU A 206 6.05 -4.34 10.94
N LYS A 207 4.88 -4.72 10.41
CA LYS A 207 3.59 -4.43 11.03
C LYS A 207 3.46 -5.01 12.42
N LYS A 208 3.98 -6.25 12.64
CA LYS A 208 3.99 -6.92 13.96
C LYS A 208 4.96 -6.26 14.95
N LEU A 209 6.11 -5.78 14.47
CA LEU A 209 7.03 -5.00 15.29
C LEU A 209 6.37 -3.70 15.74
N GLY A 210 5.61 -3.05 14.85
CA GLY A 210 4.95 -1.79 15.10
C GLY A 210 5.94 -0.69 15.51
N PHE A 211 5.48 0.23 16.35
CA PHE A 211 6.28 1.33 16.88
C PHE A 211 6.82 1.08 18.30
N ASP A 212 6.79 -0.16 18.77
CA ASP A 212 7.32 -0.55 20.08
C ASP A 212 8.86 -0.47 20.08
N PRO A 213 9.47 0.42 20.88
CA PRO A 213 10.90 0.59 20.91
C PRO A 213 11.62 -0.59 21.56
N SER A 214 10.92 -1.42 22.37
CA SER A 214 11.51 -2.58 23.05
C SER A 214 11.73 -3.78 22.11
N LYS A 215 11.06 -3.81 20.95
CA LYS A 215 11.12 -4.94 20.01
C LYS A 215 12.26 -4.89 19.01
N SER A 216 13.02 -3.81 18.96
CA SER A 216 14.17 -3.64 18.06
C SER A 216 15.18 -2.70 18.67
N GLN A 217 16.44 -2.83 18.25
CA GLN A 217 17.50 -1.88 18.61
C GLN A 217 17.47 -0.60 17.76
N ASP A 218 16.67 -0.58 16.69
CA ASP A 218 16.53 0.59 15.84
C ASP A 218 15.74 1.69 16.57
N PRO A 219 16.20 2.94 16.57
CA PRO A 219 15.47 4.04 17.16
C PRO A 219 14.14 4.27 16.45
N VAL A 220 13.11 4.52 17.24
CA VAL A 220 11.75 4.79 16.77
C VAL A 220 11.35 6.20 17.17
N TYR A 221 10.71 6.92 16.27
CA TYR A 221 10.29 8.29 16.47
C TYR A 221 8.79 8.43 16.25
N TYR A 222 8.21 9.41 16.94
CA TYR A 222 6.79 9.80 16.81
C TYR A 222 6.70 11.26 16.37
N LEU A 223 5.77 11.55 15.45
CA LEU A 223 5.49 12.90 14.98
C LEU A 223 4.59 13.64 15.98
N ASN A 224 5.19 14.53 16.77
CA ASN A 224 4.49 15.42 17.70
C ASN A 224 4.37 16.82 17.07
N GLY A 225 3.18 17.14 16.57
CA GLY A 225 2.95 18.37 15.81
C GLY A 225 3.76 18.39 14.50
N ASP A 226 4.80 19.20 14.47
CA ASP A 226 5.69 19.40 13.31
C ASP A 226 7.08 18.75 13.47
N LYS A 227 7.32 18.03 14.57
CA LYS A 227 8.62 17.45 14.91
C LYS A 227 8.55 15.97 15.23
N TYR A 228 9.58 15.25 14.86
CA TYR A 228 9.76 13.88 15.28
C TYR A 228 10.55 13.81 16.59
N GLU A 229 10.00 13.12 17.58
CA GLU A 229 10.60 12.87 18.89
C GLU A 229 10.88 11.38 19.06
N GLU A 230 12.03 11.03 19.62
CA GLU A 230 12.38 9.62 19.88
C GLU A 230 11.42 9.02 20.92
N ILE A 231 10.90 7.84 20.62
CA ILE A 231 9.99 7.12 21.51
C ILE A 231 10.79 6.40 22.57
N ASN A 232 10.65 6.88 23.80
CA ASN A 232 11.08 6.15 25.01
C ASN A 232 9.91 5.34 25.58
N GLU A 233 10.17 4.58 26.64
CA GLU A 233 9.16 3.72 27.26
C GLU A 233 7.96 4.51 27.83
N GLU A 234 8.19 5.71 28.34
CA GLU A 234 7.15 6.59 28.91
C GLU A 234 6.22 7.13 27.79
N LEU A 235 6.80 7.66 26.72
CA LEU A 235 6.04 8.14 25.57
C LEU A 235 5.28 6.98 24.89
N TYR A 236 5.88 5.80 24.78
CA TYR A 236 5.21 4.62 24.25
C TYR A 236 3.96 4.26 25.05
N LYS A 237 4.06 4.20 26.38
CA LYS A 237 2.91 3.95 27.27
C LYS A 237 1.84 5.03 27.15
N SER A 238 2.27 6.29 26.99
CA SER A 238 1.35 7.43 26.79
C SER A 238 0.57 7.32 25.49
N ILE A 239 1.21 6.90 24.40
CA ILE A 239 0.57 6.65 23.10
C ILE A 239 -0.43 5.49 23.22
N GLN A 240 -0.05 4.37 23.83
CA GLN A 240 -0.93 3.22 24.01
C GLN A 240 -2.16 3.51 24.88
N SER A 241 -2.00 4.35 25.89
CA SER A 241 -3.14 4.75 26.76
C SER A 241 -4.07 5.80 26.14
N GLY A 242 -3.79 6.27 24.91
CA GLY A 242 -4.60 7.27 24.23
C GLY A 242 -4.44 8.70 24.76
N ASN A 243 -3.39 8.97 25.53
CA ASN A 243 -3.10 10.31 26.08
C ASN A 243 -2.40 11.24 25.07
N VAL A 244 -2.06 10.71 23.88
CA VAL A 244 -1.44 11.45 22.78
C VAL A 244 -2.47 11.67 21.68
N ARG A 245 -2.52 12.87 21.10
CA ARG A 245 -3.40 13.20 19.98
C ARG A 245 -2.64 13.07 18.66
N PHE A 246 -3.30 12.45 17.70
CA PHE A 246 -2.83 12.29 16.32
C PHE A 246 -3.44 13.33 15.39
#